data_fa3cc1637804c12b99ec4bcf77ef098e
#
_entry.id   fa3cc1637804c12b99ec4bcf77ef098e
#
_cell.length_a   1.000
_cell.length_b   1.000
_cell.length_c   1.000
_cell.angle_alpha   90.00
_cell.angle_beta   90.00
_cell.angle_gamma   90.00
#
_symmetry.space_group_name_H-M   'P 1'
#
loop_
_entity.id
_entity.type
_entity.pdbx_description
1 polymer ?
#
loop_
_entity_poly.entity_id
_entity_poly.type
_entity_poly.pdbx_seq_one_letter_code
_entity_poly.pdbx_strand_id
1 'polypeptide(L)'
;IHAMERLKERQLRCERGEEVCTLINETQLKNNRYYVDAIVDIVKFLVTNELAFRGDSFSRNDIDEDEKLPSGLFLRLFEYTVKKNPDLARIIKTIPTIATYTSPRLQNEIIALMASMVQESIVKKCNSADVEYFTLKVDGTKDRTGTENVSIDVRFVSAGQPQEHLICISRTIALNGEAFADVILITLKEAQLDPKNIISQCYDGSAVMSGQHGGVRALL
;
A
#
# COMPACT_ATOMS: atom_id res chain seq x y z
N ILE A 1 -19.89 -7.06 -36.37
CA ILE A 1 -20.08 -8.51 -36.12
C ILE A 1 -18.95 -9.05 -35.23
N HIS A 2 -17.66 -8.90 -35.58
CA HIS A 2 -16.53 -9.43 -34.78
C HIS A 2 -16.40 -8.91 -33.35
N ALA A 3 -16.85 -7.68 -33.03
CA ALA A 3 -16.79 -7.15 -31.66
C ALA A 3 -17.81 -7.81 -30.72
N MET A 4 -19.00 -8.10 -31.21
CA MET A 4 -20.07 -8.78 -30.46
C MET A 4 -19.75 -10.25 -30.23
N GLU A 5 -19.11 -10.91 -31.19
CA GLU A 5 -18.63 -12.30 -31.04
C GLU A 5 -17.56 -12.41 -29.97
N ARG A 6 -16.58 -11.48 -29.94
CA ARG A 6 -15.55 -11.43 -28.88
C ARG A 6 -16.13 -11.16 -27.49
N LEU A 7 -17.17 -10.32 -27.39
CA LEU A 7 -17.86 -10.07 -26.12
C LEU A 7 -18.59 -11.32 -25.62
N LYS A 8 -19.29 -12.04 -26.50
CA LYS A 8 -19.95 -13.30 -26.15
C LYS A 8 -18.96 -14.39 -25.75
N GLU A 9 -17.85 -14.54 -26.47
CA GLU A 9 -16.77 -15.44 -26.09
C GLU A 9 -16.18 -15.11 -24.71
N ARG A 10 -15.99 -13.82 -24.42
CA ARG A 10 -15.49 -13.37 -23.12
C ARG A 10 -16.47 -13.70 -22.00
N GLN A 11 -17.77 -13.48 -22.19
CA GLN A 11 -18.80 -13.85 -21.22
C GLN A 11 -18.84 -15.37 -20.98
N LEU A 12 -18.82 -16.17 -22.03
CA LEU A 12 -18.78 -17.63 -21.92
C LEU A 12 -17.55 -18.15 -21.18
N ARG A 13 -16.39 -17.50 -21.30
CA ARG A 13 -15.16 -17.87 -20.57
C ARG A 13 -15.25 -17.49 -19.08
N CYS A 14 -15.79 -16.31 -18.76
CA CYS A 14 -16.04 -15.92 -17.37
C CYS A 14 -17.01 -16.88 -16.68
N GLU A 15 -18.06 -17.33 -17.39
CA GLU A 15 -19.02 -18.32 -16.87
C GLU A 15 -18.42 -19.71 -16.66
N ARG A 16 -17.39 -20.10 -17.45
CA ARG A 16 -16.67 -21.37 -17.31
C ARG A 16 -15.55 -21.33 -16.28
N GLY A 17 -15.27 -20.18 -15.66
CA GLY A 17 -14.14 -20.02 -14.75
C GLY A 17 -12.77 -20.18 -15.42
N GLU A 18 -12.71 -20.06 -16.75
CA GLU A 18 -11.45 -20.13 -17.50
C GLU A 18 -10.62 -18.86 -17.22
N GLU A 19 -9.52 -19.02 -16.52
CA GLU A 19 -8.59 -17.92 -16.24
C GLU A 19 -7.98 -17.38 -17.54
N VAL A 20 -7.76 -16.06 -17.59
CA VAL A 20 -7.12 -15.37 -18.74
C VAL A 20 -5.74 -15.96 -19.08
N CYS A 21 -5.08 -16.59 -18.11
CA CYS A 21 -3.78 -17.27 -18.30
C CYS A 21 -3.83 -18.42 -19.31
N THR A 22 -4.99 -19.07 -19.55
CA THR A 22 -5.12 -20.14 -20.57
C THR A 22 -4.99 -19.61 -22.00
N LEU A 23 -5.09 -18.31 -22.20
CA LEU A 23 -4.98 -17.65 -23.52
C LEU A 23 -3.55 -17.23 -23.85
N ILE A 24 -2.65 -17.28 -22.90
CA ILE A 24 -1.27 -16.83 -23.04
C ILE A 24 -0.38 -18.06 -23.06
N ASN A 25 0.54 -18.11 -24.01
CA ASN A 25 1.59 -19.11 -24.05
C ASN A 25 2.35 -19.11 -22.69
N GLU A 26 2.62 -20.28 -22.11
CA GLU A 26 3.34 -20.42 -20.82
C GLU A 26 4.65 -19.62 -20.77
N THR A 27 5.38 -19.56 -21.88
CA THR A 27 6.61 -18.78 -22.00
C THR A 27 6.32 -17.26 -21.85
N GLN A 28 5.25 -16.78 -22.49
CA GLN A 28 4.85 -15.38 -22.37
C GLN A 28 4.38 -15.07 -20.93
N LEU A 29 3.67 -15.98 -20.31
CA LEU A 29 3.24 -15.82 -18.92
C LEU A 29 4.45 -15.72 -17.96
N LYS A 30 5.45 -16.61 -18.12
CA LYS A 30 6.69 -16.58 -17.34
C LYS A 30 7.45 -15.26 -17.57
N ASN A 31 7.56 -14.82 -18.81
CA ASN A 31 8.21 -13.55 -19.14
C ASN A 31 7.49 -12.35 -18.52
N ASN A 32 6.15 -12.33 -18.59
CA ASN A 32 5.35 -11.26 -18.00
C ASN A 32 5.50 -11.22 -16.48
N ARG A 33 5.47 -12.38 -15.81
CA ARG A 33 5.72 -12.47 -14.37
C ARG A 33 7.11 -11.95 -14.01
N TYR A 34 8.14 -12.41 -14.69
CA TYR A 34 9.51 -11.96 -14.46
C TYR A 34 9.66 -10.44 -14.61
N TYR A 35 8.98 -9.86 -15.61
CA TYR A 35 8.96 -8.43 -15.84
C TYR A 35 8.28 -7.68 -14.68
N VAL A 36 7.11 -8.15 -14.26
CA VAL A 36 6.35 -7.53 -13.15
C VAL A 36 7.12 -7.70 -11.83
N ASP A 37 7.73 -8.85 -11.58
CA ASP A 37 8.55 -9.10 -10.39
C ASP A 37 9.71 -8.09 -10.29
N ALA A 38 10.39 -7.81 -11.41
CA ALA A 38 11.45 -6.79 -11.43
C ALA A 38 10.94 -5.38 -11.08
N ILE A 39 9.73 -5.02 -11.51
CA ILE A 39 9.09 -3.75 -11.14
C ILE A 39 8.75 -3.72 -9.65
N VAL A 40 8.17 -4.81 -9.14
CA VAL A 40 7.80 -4.96 -7.73
C VAL A 40 9.04 -4.87 -6.84
N ASP A 41 10.15 -5.49 -7.22
CA ASP A 41 11.42 -5.44 -6.49
C ASP A 41 11.96 -4.00 -6.42
N ILE A 42 11.88 -3.25 -7.52
CA ILE A 42 12.28 -1.84 -7.54
C ILE A 42 11.39 -1.00 -6.64
N VAL A 43 10.07 -1.17 -6.72
CA VAL A 43 9.12 -0.47 -5.84
C VAL A 43 9.42 -0.80 -4.38
N LYS A 44 9.57 -2.09 -4.05
CA LYS A 44 9.92 -2.55 -2.71
C LYS A 44 11.21 -1.93 -2.21
N PHE A 45 12.27 -1.92 -3.03
CA PHE A 45 13.54 -1.30 -2.67
C PHE A 45 13.38 0.19 -2.33
N LEU A 46 12.64 0.93 -3.16
CA LEU A 46 12.42 2.36 -2.93
C LEU A 46 11.61 2.64 -1.67
N VAL A 47 10.51 1.88 -1.45
CA VAL A 47 9.66 2.04 -0.27
C VAL A 47 10.40 1.70 1.01
N THR A 48 11.10 0.57 1.05
CA THR A 48 11.80 0.11 2.26
C THR A 48 12.99 0.98 2.64
N ASN A 49 13.53 1.75 1.71
CA ASN A 49 14.60 2.70 1.95
C ASN A 49 14.11 4.16 2.01
N GLU A 50 12.79 4.40 2.04
CA GLU A 50 12.18 5.74 2.13
C GLU A 50 12.64 6.68 1.00
N LEU A 51 12.90 6.14 -0.19
CA LEU A 51 13.42 6.88 -1.34
C LEU A 51 12.29 7.43 -2.20
N ALA A 52 12.49 8.65 -2.72
CA ALA A 52 11.52 9.29 -3.61
C ALA A 52 11.44 8.54 -4.95
N PHE A 53 10.22 8.30 -5.43
CA PHE A 53 9.97 7.66 -6.74
C PHE A 53 10.17 8.62 -7.90
N ARG A 54 9.86 9.89 -7.69
CA ARG A 54 9.84 10.96 -8.70
C ARG A 54 10.95 11.94 -8.44
N GLY A 55 11.51 12.50 -9.49
CA GLY A 55 12.45 13.61 -9.38
C GLY A 55 11.71 14.94 -9.25
N ASP A 56 12.38 15.91 -8.66
CA ASP A 56 11.91 17.29 -8.62
C ASP A 56 11.93 17.88 -10.03
N SER A 57 10.88 18.58 -10.42
CA SER A 57 10.79 19.31 -11.70
C SER A 57 11.83 20.44 -11.80
N PHE A 58 12.40 20.86 -10.68
CA PHE A 58 13.43 21.90 -10.61
C PHE A 58 14.81 21.46 -11.07
N SER A 59 15.10 20.16 -11.06
CA SER A 59 16.42 19.63 -11.50
C SER A 59 16.59 19.54 -13.01
N ARG A 60 15.62 20.02 -13.80
CA ARG A 60 15.68 19.90 -15.27
C ARG A 60 16.59 20.93 -15.96
N ASN A 61 17.00 21.99 -15.26
CA ASN A 61 17.73 23.11 -15.87
C ASN A 61 19.24 22.97 -15.86
N ASP A 62 19.78 21.96 -15.16
CA ASP A 62 21.25 21.83 -14.95
C ASP A 62 21.84 20.56 -15.59
N ILE A 63 21.11 19.82 -16.41
CA ILE A 63 21.62 18.62 -17.06
C ILE A 63 21.82 18.90 -18.55
N ASP A 64 23.04 18.69 -19.03
CA ASP A 64 23.40 18.76 -20.44
C ASP A 64 22.36 18.06 -21.32
N GLU A 65 21.94 18.73 -22.40
CA GLU A 65 20.88 18.24 -23.29
C GLU A 65 21.18 16.88 -23.95
N ASP A 66 22.42 16.42 -23.88
CA ASP A 66 22.89 15.17 -24.48
C ASP A 66 22.64 13.91 -23.62
N GLU A 67 22.42 14.03 -22.33
CA GLU A 67 22.04 12.92 -21.44
C GLU A 67 20.63 13.12 -20.87
N LYS A 68 19.60 12.85 -21.65
CA LYS A 68 18.23 12.77 -21.16
C LYS A 68 18.04 11.58 -20.24
N LEU A 69 18.53 11.71 -19.00
CA LEU A 69 18.21 10.72 -17.96
C LEU A 69 16.71 10.77 -17.64
N PRO A 70 16.07 9.61 -17.48
CA PRO A 70 14.66 9.56 -17.14
C PRO A 70 14.38 10.29 -15.84
N SER A 71 13.27 11.01 -15.78
CA SER A 71 12.89 11.76 -14.59
C SER A 71 12.44 10.81 -13.47
N GLY A 72 13.10 10.91 -12.31
CA GLY A 72 12.76 10.16 -11.11
C GLY A 72 13.59 8.89 -10.89
N LEU A 73 13.78 8.59 -9.59
CA LEU A 73 14.67 7.50 -9.18
C LEU A 73 14.14 6.12 -9.60
N PHE A 74 12.80 5.95 -9.62
CA PHE A 74 12.19 4.70 -10.08
C PHE A 74 12.62 4.36 -11.52
N LEU A 75 12.50 5.30 -12.45
CA LEU A 75 12.84 5.04 -13.86
C LEU A 75 14.35 4.84 -14.05
N ARG A 76 15.19 5.59 -13.33
CA ARG A 76 16.64 5.41 -13.37
C ARG A 76 17.06 4.04 -12.86
N LEU A 77 16.46 3.59 -11.77
CA LEU A 77 16.74 2.27 -11.20
C LEU A 77 16.22 1.16 -12.11
N PHE A 78 15.07 1.36 -12.74
CA PHE A 78 14.53 0.43 -13.73
C PHE A 78 15.47 0.28 -14.94
N GLU A 79 15.91 1.39 -15.53
CA GLU A 79 16.89 1.35 -16.64
C GLU A 79 18.22 0.70 -16.24
N TYR A 80 18.72 1.03 -15.04
CA TYR A 80 19.92 0.38 -14.51
C TYR A 80 19.73 -1.13 -14.39
N THR A 81 18.58 -1.58 -13.86
CA THR A 81 18.25 -2.99 -13.71
C THR A 81 18.17 -3.68 -15.07
N VAL A 82 17.51 -3.08 -16.05
CA VAL A 82 17.44 -3.59 -17.42
C VAL A 82 18.84 -3.71 -18.04
N LYS A 83 19.71 -2.69 -17.86
CA LYS A 83 21.08 -2.70 -18.36
C LYS A 83 21.95 -3.80 -17.75
N LYS A 84 21.70 -4.15 -16.50
CA LYS A 84 22.46 -5.17 -15.76
C LYS A 84 21.90 -6.59 -15.90
N ASN A 85 20.66 -6.74 -16.34
CA ASN A 85 19.98 -8.02 -16.47
C ASN A 85 19.64 -8.33 -17.93
N PRO A 86 20.44 -9.19 -18.62
CA PRO A 86 20.23 -9.51 -20.03
C PRO A 86 18.87 -10.17 -20.33
N ASP A 87 18.34 -10.96 -19.40
CA ASP A 87 17.02 -11.59 -19.56
C ASP A 87 15.90 -10.54 -19.51
N LEU A 88 15.96 -9.63 -18.56
CA LEU A 88 15.01 -8.51 -18.50
C LEU A 88 15.12 -7.62 -19.75
N ALA A 89 16.33 -7.34 -20.24
CA ALA A 89 16.56 -6.59 -21.48
C ALA A 89 15.97 -7.27 -22.72
N ARG A 90 15.93 -8.61 -22.74
CA ARG A 90 15.29 -9.39 -23.79
C ARG A 90 13.76 -9.35 -23.66
N ILE A 91 13.27 -9.56 -22.44
CA ILE A 91 11.82 -9.64 -22.13
C ILE A 91 11.14 -8.30 -22.40
N ILE A 92 11.74 -7.17 -22.03
CA ILE A 92 11.17 -5.84 -22.20
C ILE A 92 10.80 -5.54 -23.66
N LYS A 93 11.52 -6.11 -24.62
CA LYS A 93 11.25 -5.96 -26.06
C LYS A 93 9.94 -6.67 -26.47
N THR A 94 9.44 -7.60 -25.68
CA THR A 94 8.19 -8.34 -25.91
C THR A 94 7.01 -7.71 -25.19
N ILE A 95 7.26 -6.76 -24.30
CA ILE A 95 6.21 -6.08 -23.54
C ILE A 95 5.57 -4.98 -24.42
N PRO A 96 4.25 -4.96 -24.60
CA PRO A 96 3.58 -3.89 -25.31
C PRO A 96 3.81 -2.53 -24.67
N THR A 97 3.99 -1.48 -25.47
CA THR A 97 4.25 -0.11 -24.98
C THR A 97 3.14 0.44 -24.07
N ILE A 98 1.92 -0.08 -24.20
CA ILE A 98 0.76 0.28 -23.36
C ILE A 98 0.72 -0.49 -22.03
N ALA A 99 1.58 -1.50 -21.83
CA ALA A 99 1.58 -2.40 -20.67
C ALA A 99 2.94 -2.39 -19.94
N THR A 100 3.60 -1.24 -19.87
CA THR A 100 4.93 -1.12 -19.26
C THR A 100 4.90 -1.12 -17.73
N TYR A 101 3.77 -0.90 -17.10
CA TYR A 101 3.60 -0.86 -15.63
C TYR A 101 4.52 0.14 -14.90
N THR A 102 5.16 1.06 -15.61
CA THR A 102 6.10 2.05 -15.06
C THR A 102 5.45 3.39 -14.72
N SER A 103 4.15 3.56 -14.98
CA SER A 103 3.45 4.81 -14.70
C SER A 103 3.33 5.10 -13.20
N PRO A 104 3.30 6.39 -12.79
CA PRO A 104 3.11 6.77 -11.40
C PRO A 104 1.85 6.19 -10.75
N ARG A 105 0.78 6.02 -11.53
CA ARG A 105 -0.45 5.40 -11.06
C ARG A 105 -0.22 3.94 -10.67
N LEU A 106 0.43 3.15 -11.52
CA LEU A 106 0.69 1.74 -11.24
C LEU A 106 1.72 1.55 -10.12
N GLN A 107 2.71 2.43 -10.01
CA GLN A 107 3.60 2.47 -8.84
C GLN A 107 2.80 2.61 -7.54
N ASN A 108 1.85 3.55 -7.50
CA ASN A 108 1.00 3.76 -6.32
C ASN A 108 0.07 2.54 -6.05
N GLU A 109 -0.47 1.89 -7.10
CA GLU A 109 -1.28 0.67 -6.97
C GLU A 109 -0.45 -0.49 -6.38
N ILE A 110 0.80 -0.66 -6.81
CA ILE A 110 1.71 -1.67 -6.24
C ILE A 110 2.01 -1.37 -4.77
N ILE A 111 2.29 -0.09 -4.43
CA ILE A 111 2.51 0.32 -3.03
C ILE A 111 1.28 0.03 -2.18
N ALA A 112 0.09 0.37 -2.65
CA ALA A 112 -1.16 0.12 -1.94
C ALA A 112 -1.40 -1.39 -1.73
N LEU A 113 -1.12 -2.21 -2.74
CA LEU A 113 -1.21 -3.67 -2.63
C LEU A 113 -0.23 -4.23 -1.59
N MET A 114 1.03 -3.77 -1.60
CA MET A 114 2.02 -4.16 -0.60
C MET A 114 1.58 -3.75 0.81
N ALA A 115 1.05 -2.53 0.98
CA ALA A 115 0.55 -2.04 2.25
C ALA A 115 -0.62 -2.90 2.78
N SER A 116 -1.58 -3.27 1.92
CA SER A 116 -2.68 -4.15 2.32
C SER A 116 -2.19 -5.54 2.74
N MET A 117 -1.22 -6.12 2.03
CA MET A 117 -0.63 -7.42 2.41
C MET A 117 0.07 -7.36 3.78
N VAL A 118 0.77 -6.27 4.09
CA VAL A 118 1.39 -6.06 5.40
C VAL A 118 0.31 -5.92 6.47
N GLN A 119 -0.70 -5.08 6.23
CA GLN A 119 -1.83 -4.90 7.13
C GLN A 119 -2.56 -6.21 7.42
N GLU A 120 -2.90 -7.00 6.41
CA GLU A 120 -3.51 -8.32 6.55
C GLU A 120 -2.65 -9.27 7.40
N SER A 121 -1.32 -9.24 7.21
CA SER A 121 -0.39 -10.04 8.00
C SER A 121 -0.39 -9.63 9.47
N ILE A 122 -0.44 -8.32 9.78
CA ILE A 122 -0.52 -7.79 11.14
C ILE A 122 -1.85 -8.18 11.79
N VAL A 123 -2.96 -7.95 11.09
CA VAL A 123 -4.31 -8.30 11.56
C VAL A 123 -4.43 -9.81 11.84
N LYS A 124 -3.90 -10.65 10.95
CA LYS A 124 -3.88 -12.10 11.16
C LYS A 124 -3.11 -12.50 12.42
N LYS A 125 -2.00 -11.83 12.71
CA LYS A 125 -1.25 -12.06 13.95
C LYS A 125 -2.03 -11.58 15.17
N CYS A 126 -2.61 -10.39 15.10
CA CYS A 126 -3.40 -9.83 16.20
C CYS A 126 -4.65 -10.68 16.52
N ASN A 127 -5.23 -11.34 15.52
CA ASN A 127 -6.38 -12.24 15.67
C ASN A 127 -5.97 -13.72 15.86
N SER A 128 -4.69 -14.02 16.08
CA SER A 128 -4.25 -15.38 16.32
C SER A 128 -4.65 -15.88 17.72
N ALA A 129 -4.77 -17.19 17.89
CA ALA A 129 -5.27 -17.79 19.13
C ALA A 129 -4.39 -17.54 20.38
N ASP A 130 -3.15 -17.11 20.18
CA ASP A 130 -2.23 -16.75 21.26
C ASP A 130 -2.33 -15.25 21.66
N VAL A 131 -3.14 -14.46 20.95
CA VAL A 131 -3.38 -13.04 21.24
C VAL A 131 -4.85 -12.85 21.62
N GLU A 132 -5.10 -12.67 22.90
CA GLU A 132 -6.45 -12.47 23.45
C GLU A 132 -6.84 -11.00 23.43
N TYR A 133 -5.88 -10.12 23.72
CA TYR A 133 -6.09 -8.67 23.86
C TYR A 133 -5.02 -7.86 23.16
N PHE A 134 -5.38 -6.63 22.81
CA PHE A 134 -4.44 -5.64 22.27
C PHE A 134 -4.63 -4.27 22.93
N THR A 135 -3.58 -3.48 22.90
CA THR A 135 -3.59 -2.05 23.25
C THR A 135 -3.76 -1.24 22.00
N LEU A 136 -4.65 -0.27 22.02
CA LEU A 136 -4.82 0.72 20.98
C LEU A 136 -3.95 1.94 21.28
N LYS A 137 -3.13 2.38 20.32
CA LYS A 137 -2.37 3.64 20.39
C LYS A 137 -2.83 4.53 19.26
N VAL A 138 -3.13 5.78 19.58
CA VAL A 138 -3.58 6.76 18.58
C VAL A 138 -2.87 8.08 18.81
N ASP A 139 -2.33 8.65 17.74
CA ASP A 139 -1.67 9.95 17.75
C ASP A 139 -2.14 10.79 16.56
N GLY A 140 -2.33 12.08 16.78
CA GLY A 140 -2.77 13.02 15.77
C GLY A 140 -1.67 14.02 15.43
N THR A 141 -1.40 14.21 14.15
CA THR A 141 -0.39 15.17 13.67
C THR A 141 -0.93 15.99 12.50
N LYS A 142 -0.82 17.32 12.60
CA LYS A 142 -1.16 18.22 11.50
C LYS A 142 -0.08 18.22 10.43
N ASP A 143 -0.51 18.05 9.19
CA ASP A 143 0.38 18.25 8.05
C ASP A 143 0.56 19.76 7.72
N ARG A 144 1.42 20.05 6.73
CA ARG A 144 1.68 21.43 6.29
C ARG A 144 0.46 22.13 5.70
N THR A 145 -0.58 21.39 5.32
CA THR A 145 -1.84 21.92 4.78
C THR A 145 -2.88 22.18 5.87
N GLY A 146 -2.55 21.84 7.13
CA GLY A 146 -3.47 21.97 8.26
C GLY A 146 -4.44 20.79 8.41
N THR A 147 -4.29 19.75 7.61
CA THR A 147 -5.09 18.51 7.72
C THR A 147 -4.53 17.64 8.84
N GLU A 148 -5.40 17.12 9.68
CA GLU A 148 -5.02 16.20 10.75
C GLU A 148 -4.85 14.78 10.17
N ASN A 149 -3.68 14.20 10.38
CA ASN A 149 -3.40 12.79 10.11
C ASN A 149 -3.42 12.04 11.44
N VAL A 150 -4.24 11.02 11.53
CA VAL A 150 -4.41 10.19 12.73
C VAL A 150 -3.74 8.86 12.48
N SER A 151 -2.67 8.56 13.20
CA SER A 151 -2.08 7.23 13.23
C SER A 151 -2.83 6.34 14.21
N ILE A 152 -3.12 5.11 13.80
CA ILE A 152 -3.79 4.09 14.61
C ILE A 152 -2.87 2.88 14.64
N ASP A 153 -2.32 2.61 15.82
CA ASP A 153 -1.37 1.54 16.08
C ASP A 153 -1.97 0.53 17.04
N VAL A 154 -1.60 -0.73 16.88
CA VAL A 154 -1.95 -1.80 17.81
C VAL A 154 -0.68 -2.37 18.43
N ARG A 155 -0.75 -2.65 19.74
CA ARG A 155 0.30 -3.35 20.48
C ARG A 155 -0.29 -4.59 21.12
N PHE A 156 0.33 -5.73 20.89
CA PHE A 156 -0.07 -7.04 21.44
C PHE A 156 1.16 -7.90 21.75
N VAL A 157 0.94 -9.00 22.47
CA VAL A 157 1.99 -9.99 22.75
C VAL A 157 1.66 -11.24 21.94
N SER A 158 2.59 -11.70 21.11
CA SER A 158 2.48 -12.95 20.37
C SER A 158 3.75 -13.77 20.59
N ALA A 159 3.60 -15.06 20.87
CA ALA A 159 4.69 -15.97 21.23
C ALA A 159 5.60 -15.43 22.35
N GLY A 160 5.02 -14.73 23.33
CA GLY A 160 5.76 -14.13 24.47
C GLY A 160 6.56 -12.86 24.10
N GLN A 161 6.44 -12.34 22.88
CA GLN A 161 7.13 -11.14 22.43
C GLN A 161 6.15 -9.99 22.20
N PRO A 162 6.40 -8.80 22.77
CA PRO A 162 5.60 -7.62 22.47
C PRO A 162 5.84 -7.17 21.02
N GLN A 163 4.76 -6.91 20.31
CA GLN A 163 4.76 -6.39 18.96
C GLN A 163 3.94 -5.11 18.90
N GLU A 164 4.38 -4.14 18.13
CA GLU A 164 3.69 -2.88 17.90
C GLU A 164 3.69 -2.58 16.40
N HIS A 165 2.51 -2.30 15.86
CA HIS A 165 2.34 -2.15 14.43
C HIS A 165 1.36 -1.04 14.10
N LEU A 166 1.69 -0.23 13.11
CA LEU A 166 0.78 0.73 12.48
C LEU A 166 -0.27 -0.02 11.67
N ILE A 167 -1.54 0.24 11.94
CA ILE A 167 -2.67 -0.29 11.17
C ILE A 167 -3.10 0.69 10.08
N CYS A 168 -3.22 1.96 10.41
CA CYS A 168 -3.73 2.96 9.48
C CYS A 168 -3.19 4.35 9.82
N ILE A 169 -3.05 5.17 8.77
CA ILE A 169 -2.99 6.62 8.89
C ILE A 169 -4.22 7.17 8.19
N SER A 170 -5.15 7.70 8.95
CA SER A 170 -6.40 8.28 8.43
C SER A 170 -6.36 9.80 8.48
N ARG A 171 -7.07 10.45 7.58
CA ARG A 171 -7.24 11.91 7.59
C ARG A 171 -8.58 12.27 8.19
N THR A 172 -8.58 13.24 9.10
CA THR A 172 -9.83 13.82 9.61
C THR A 172 -9.82 15.33 9.43
N ILE A 173 -11.00 15.87 9.14
CA ILE A 173 -11.24 17.31 9.04
C ILE A 173 -11.79 17.84 10.36
N ALA A 174 -12.54 17.01 11.08
CA ALA A 174 -13.13 17.37 12.36
C ALA A 174 -12.16 17.06 13.52
N LEU A 175 -11.96 18.06 14.38
CA LEU A 175 -11.01 18.01 15.50
C LEU A 175 -11.73 17.81 16.84
N ASN A 176 -12.77 16.97 16.88
CA ASN A 176 -13.48 16.61 18.12
C ASN A 176 -13.35 15.12 18.44
N GLY A 177 -13.58 14.76 19.71
CA GLY A 177 -13.42 13.38 20.17
C GLY A 177 -14.34 12.38 19.47
N GLU A 178 -15.54 12.77 19.09
CA GLU A 178 -16.49 11.91 18.37
C GLU A 178 -15.96 11.53 16.99
N ALA A 179 -15.48 12.50 16.21
CA ALA A 179 -14.93 12.24 14.88
C ALA A 179 -13.68 11.33 14.93
N PHE A 180 -12.83 11.50 15.95
CA PHE A 180 -11.69 10.63 16.16
C PHE A 180 -12.12 9.21 16.57
N ALA A 181 -13.11 9.09 17.46
CA ALA A 181 -13.65 7.79 17.87
C ALA A 181 -14.30 7.06 16.68
N ASP A 182 -15.03 7.76 15.83
CA ASP A 182 -15.62 7.20 14.61
C ASP A 182 -14.55 6.66 13.65
N VAL A 183 -13.49 7.46 13.40
CA VAL A 183 -12.35 7.02 12.55
C VAL A 183 -11.69 5.76 13.12
N ILE A 184 -11.49 5.70 14.43
CA ILE A 184 -10.91 4.53 15.09
C ILE A 184 -11.83 3.30 14.93
N LEU A 185 -13.13 3.45 15.24
CA LEU A 185 -14.08 2.33 15.14
C LEU A 185 -14.24 1.82 13.71
N ILE A 186 -14.26 2.72 12.72
CA ILE A 186 -14.28 2.36 11.30
C ILE A 186 -13.02 1.58 10.94
N THR A 187 -11.84 2.09 11.34
CA THR A 187 -10.56 1.43 11.07
C THR A 187 -10.49 0.04 11.70
N LEU A 188 -10.89 -0.12 12.96
CA LEU A 188 -10.92 -1.42 13.63
C LEU A 188 -11.89 -2.39 12.94
N LYS A 189 -13.04 -1.91 12.52
CA LYS A 189 -14.02 -2.72 11.78
C LYS A 189 -13.48 -3.18 10.43
N GLU A 190 -12.88 -2.27 9.66
CA GLU A 190 -12.25 -2.60 8.36
C GLU A 190 -11.09 -3.57 8.52
N ALA A 191 -10.30 -3.41 9.59
CA ALA A 191 -9.22 -4.32 9.96
C ALA A 191 -9.72 -5.61 10.62
N GLN A 192 -11.03 -5.81 10.82
CA GLN A 192 -11.60 -7.00 11.49
C GLN A 192 -11.02 -7.23 12.90
N LEU A 193 -10.72 -6.16 13.61
CA LEU A 193 -10.30 -6.17 15.00
C LEU A 193 -11.50 -5.86 15.90
N ASP A 194 -11.84 -6.76 16.85
CA ASP A 194 -12.96 -6.54 17.75
C ASP A 194 -12.58 -5.50 18.83
N PRO A 195 -13.30 -4.36 18.93
CA PRO A 195 -13.05 -3.37 19.98
C PRO A 195 -13.13 -3.93 21.40
N LYS A 196 -13.88 -5.01 21.63
CA LYS A 196 -14.00 -5.68 22.93
C LYS A 196 -12.69 -6.27 23.42
N ASN A 197 -11.73 -6.52 22.51
CA ASN A 197 -10.41 -7.04 22.84
C ASN A 197 -9.40 -5.93 23.17
N ILE A 198 -9.83 -4.67 23.23
CA ILE A 198 -8.97 -3.56 23.65
C ILE A 198 -8.81 -3.62 25.17
N ILE A 199 -7.61 -3.98 25.64
CA ILE A 199 -7.31 -4.02 27.08
C ILE A 199 -6.85 -2.67 27.61
N SER A 200 -6.24 -1.84 26.77
CA SER A 200 -5.82 -0.49 27.15
C SER A 200 -5.74 0.45 25.95
N GLN A 201 -5.73 1.74 26.24
CA GLN A 201 -5.70 2.82 25.26
C GLN A 201 -4.55 3.77 25.64
N CYS A 202 -3.82 4.24 24.64
CA CYS A 202 -2.71 5.17 24.78
C CYS A 202 -2.89 6.35 23.79
N TYR A 203 -2.96 7.54 24.34
CA TYR A 203 -3.14 8.79 23.60
C TYR A 203 -2.18 9.85 24.10
N ASP A 204 -2.07 10.95 23.36
CA ASP A 204 -1.46 12.18 23.88
C ASP A 204 -2.35 12.80 24.99
N GLY A 205 -1.81 13.80 25.69
CA GLY A 205 -2.52 14.49 26.77
C GLY A 205 -3.56 15.52 26.31
N SER A 206 -3.89 15.60 25.01
CA SER A 206 -4.83 16.57 24.50
C SER A 206 -6.26 16.35 25.03
N ALA A 207 -7.02 17.44 25.20
CA ALA A 207 -8.39 17.37 25.67
C ALA A 207 -9.31 16.59 24.70
N VAL A 208 -9.00 16.56 23.43
CA VAL A 208 -9.74 15.81 22.40
C VAL A 208 -9.55 14.31 22.61
N MET A 209 -8.36 13.88 22.99
CA MET A 209 -8.06 12.47 23.23
C MET A 209 -8.42 12.02 24.65
N SER A 210 -8.00 12.78 25.67
CA SER A 210 -8.05 12.37 27.09
C SER A 210 -9.16 13.01 27.90
N GLY A 211 -10.04 13.85 27.29
CA GLY A 211 -11.13 14.54 27.97
C GLY A 211 -12.12 13.57 28.66
N GLN A 212 -12.54 13.91 29.90
CA GLN A 212 -13.34 13.02 30.75
C GLN A 212 -14.75 12.70 30.19
N HIS A 213 -15.34 13.61 29.41
CA HIS A 213 -16.74 13.48 28.99
C HIS A 213 -16.91 13.39 27.47
N GLY A 214 -15.99 13.89 26.67
CA GLY A 214 -16.11 13.94 25.22
C GLY A 214 -14.80 13.62 24.50
N GLY A 215 -13.78 13.20 25.22
CA GLY A 215 -12.54 12.73 24.62
C GLY A 215 -12.67 11.30 24.09
N VAL A 216 -11.84 10.94 23.13
CA VAL A 216 -11.78 9.60 22.54
C VAL A 216 -11.77 8.50 23.62
N ARG A 217 -10.99 8.71 24.68
CA ARG A 217 -10.90 7.79 25.83
C ARG A 217 -12.23 7.44 26.48
N ALA A 218 -13.16 8.38 26.48
CA ALA A 218 -14.47 8.19 27.13
C ALA A 218 -15.51 7.60 26.17
N LEU A 219 -15.24 7.65 24.86
CA LEU A 219 -16.16 7.21 23.79
C LEU A 219 -15.86 5.80 23.29
N LEU A 220 -14.64 5.28 23.55
CA LEU A 220 -14.22 3.91 23.25
C LEU A 220 -14.20 3.03 24.50
#